data_c99e08ef9ee17f504248ebd8eb80c82e
#
_entry.id   c99e08ef9ee17f504248ebd8eb80c82e
#
_cell.length_a   1.000
_cell.length_b   1.000
_cell.length_c   1.000
_cell.angle_alpha   90.00
_cell.angle_beta   90.00
_cell.angle_gamma   90.00
#
_symmetry.space_group_name_H-M   'P 1'
#
loop_
_entity.id
_entity.type
_entity.pdbx_description
1 polymer ?
#
loop_
_entity_poly.entity_id
_entity_poly.type
_entity_poly.pdbx_seq_one_letter_code
_entity_poly.pdbx_strand_id
1 'polypeptide(L)'
;LQDRKRAEIVGLTSFGKGSVQTVIPLRGGMDGALKLTTARYYTPSGRSIQKTGIEPDLEVASTKDEAQTIANHAYQFSEASFKNALNAEEGKVRRAPHAPAEAPPETFDAKKDFQLARAEDVLHYGSVAMTPKLAKPTAKLAEIYSKAKVAEAKAPTPK
;
A
#
# COMPACT_ATOMS: atom_id res chain seq x y z
N LEU A 1 2.39 1.18 15.92
CA LEU A 1 1.05 1.01 16.48
C LEU A 1 0.56 -0.42 16.28
N GLN A 2 0.51 -0.92 15.03
CA GLN A 2 0.07 -2.27 14.65
C GLN A 2 0.83 -3.36 15.40
N ASP A 3 2.18 -3.35 15.37
CA ASP A 3 3.02 -4.35 16.06
C ASP A 3 2.79 -4.42 17.58
N ARG A 4 2.41 -3.32 18.19
CA ARG A 4 2.09 -3.24 19.62
C ARG A 4 0.61 -3.46 19.92
N LYS A 5 -0.19 -3.79 18.90
CA LYS A 5 -1.64 -3.96 19.02
C LYS A 5 -2.33 -2.78 19.73
N ARG A 6 -1.78 -1.56 19.52
CA ARG A 6 -2.28 -0.34 20.18
C ARG A 6 -3.33 0.37 19.35
N ALA A 7 -3.31 0.16 18.02
CA ALA A 7 -4.31 0.65 17.09
C ALA A 7 -4.35 -0.29 15.87
N GLU A 8 -5.49 -0.35 15.23
CA GLU A 8 -5.69 -0.97 13.92
C GLU A 8 -5.46 0.07 12.82
N ILE A 9 -5.00 -0.39 11.68
CA ILE A 9 -4.68 0.45 10.53
C ILE A 9 -5.75 0.25 9.46
N VAL A 10 -6.38 1.34 9.05
CA VAL A 10 -7.41 1.35 7.99
C VAL A 10 -6.90 2.15 6.81
N GLY A 11 -7.04 1.65 5.60
CA GLY A 11 -6.61 2.35 4.38
C GLY A 11 -5.94 1.44 3.38
N LEU A 12 -4.85 1.89 2.77
CA LEU A 12 -4.12 1.15 1.74
C LEU A 12 -2.70 0.81 2.20
N THR A 13 -2.13 -0.23 1.58
CA THR A 13 -0.73 -0.59 1.83
C THR A 13 0.18 0.58 1.56
N SER A 14 1.03 0.93 2.51
CA SER A 14 1.92 2.08 2.40
C SER A 14 2.98 1.90 1.31
N PHE A 15 3.60 3.01 0.89
CA PHE A 15 4.56 3.08 -0.22
C PHE A 15 5.72 2.08 -0.08
N GLY A 16 6.22 1.84 1.12
CA GLY A 16 7.26 0.85 1.38
C GLY A 16 8.70 1.39 1.29
N LYS A 17 8.91 2.69 1.50
CA LYS A 17 10.26 3.22 1.69
C LYS A 17 10.72 2.97 3.12
N GLY A 18 11.52 1.93 3.30
CA GLY A 18 12.09 1.53 4.59
C GLY A 18 13.56 1.90 4.74
N SER A 19 14.07 2.85 3.95
CA SER A 19 15.48 3.26 3.96
C SER A 19 15.66 4.71 4.37
N VAL A 20 16.76 4.98 5.07
CA VAL A 20 17.22 6.32 5.42
C VAL A 20 18.30 6.76 4.43
N GLN A 21 18.19 7.98 3.92
CA GLN A 21 19.19 8.58 3.06
C GLN A 21 19.84 9.79 3.76
N THR A 22 21.17 9.80 3.75
CA THR A 22 21.98 10.91 4.27
C THR A 22 22.52 11.73 3.11
N VAL A 23 22.41 13.04 3.21
CA VAL A 23 23.01 13.98 2.26
C VAL A 23 24.31 14.49 2.88
N ILE A 24 25.43 14.22 2.21
CA ILE A 24 26.76 14.58 2.64
C ILE A 24 27.27 15.69 1.71
N PRO A 25 27.39 16.95 2.18
CA PRO A 25 27.88 18.02 1.35
C PRO A 25 29.37 17.80 1.04
N LEU A 26 29.76 18.00 -0.22
CA LEU A 26 31.14 17.93 -0.67
C LEU A 26 31.78 19.32 -0.57
N ARG A 27 33.01 19.42 0.01
CA ARG A 27 33.73 20.66 0.23
C ARG A 27 32.87 21.81 0.81
N GLY A 28 32.09 21.49 1.85
CA GLY A 28 31.20 22.47 2.46
C GLY A 28 29.98 22.84 1.60
N GLY A 29 29.64 22.03 0.59
CA GLY A 29 28.53 22.27 -0.33
C GLY A 29 28.91 22.97 -1.64
N MET A 30 30.17 23.39 -1.81
CA MET A 30 30.60 24.07 -3.04
C MET A 30 30.66 23.16 -4.26
N ASP A 31 30.93 21.86 -4.05
CA ASP A 31 31.02 20.85 -5.13
C ASP A 31 29.76 19.96 -5.18
N GLY A 32 28.62 20.41 -4.62
CA GLY A 32 27.40 19.64 -4.55
C GLY A 32 27.33 18.78 -3.30
N ALA A 33 26.53 17.69 -3.38
CA ALA A 33 26.33 16.76 -2.26
C ALA A 33 26.17 15.32 -2.74
N LEU A 34 26.62 14.38 -1.93
CA LEU A 34 26.43 12.96 -2.13
C LEU A 34 25.22 12.49 -1.31
N LYS A 35 24.25 11.84 -1.95
CA LYS A 35 23.08 11.25 -1.28
C LYS A 35 23.24 9.74 -1.22
N LEU A 36 23.40 9.20 -0.02
CA LEU A 36 23.64 7.77 0.23
C LEU A 36 22.55 7.17 1.12
N THR A 37 22.18 5.92 0.84
CA THR A 37 21.40 5.11 1.77
C THR A 37 22.30 4.59 2.88
N THR A 38 22.04 4.99 4.13
CA THR A 38 22.89 4.72 5.29
C THR A 38 22.26 3.78 6.31
N ALA A 39 20.93 3.64 6.34
CA ALA A 39 20.25 2.81 7.32
C ALA A 39 18.91 2.26 6.79
N ARG A 40 18.32 1.32 7.51
CA ARG A 40 16.97 0.80 7.30
C ARG A 40 16.10 1.05 8.52
N TYR A 41 14.81 1.26 8.27
CA TYR A 41 13.79 1.25 9.31
C TYR A 41 13.30 -0.16 9.55
N TYR A 42 13.10 -0.48 10.82
CA TYR A 42 12.45 -1.69 11.26
C TYR A 42 11.30 -1.34 12.19
N THR A 43 10.21 -2.10 12.10
CA THR A 43 9.13 -1.98 13.06
C THR A 43 9.57 -2.58 14.42
N PRO A 44 8.85 -2.33 15.52
CA PRO A 44 9.20 -2.90 16.82
C PRO A 44 9.30 -4.44 16.86
N SER A 45 8.63 -5.14 15.94
CA SER A 45 8.76 -6.60 15.80
C SER A 45 9.97 -7.04 14.96
N GLY A 46 10.83 -6.10 14.51
CA GLY A 46 11.97 -6.39 13.64
C GLY A 46 11.62 -6.58 12.17
N ARG A 47 10.39 -6.27 11.76
CA ARG A 47 9.94 -6.38 10.37
C ARG A 47 10.46 -5.19 9.54
N SER A 48 11.14 -5.46 8.43
CA SER A 48 11.48 -4.44 7.43
C SER A 48 10.25 -4.09 6.60
N ILE A 49 10.10 -2.78 6.32
CA ILE A 49 9.03 -2.27 5.44
C ILE A 49 9.54 -1.94 4.03
N GLN A 50 10.83 -2.13 3.77
CA GLN A 50 11.45 -1.82 2.48
C GLN A 50 10.82 -2.66 1.36
N LYS A 51 10.30 -1.99 0.33
CA LYS A 51 9.55 -2.55 -0.81
C LYS A 51 8.23 -3.24 -0.47
N THR A 52 7.98 -3.60 0.77
CA THR A 52 6.74 -4.29 1.19
C THR A 52 5.67 -3.32 1.67
N GLY A 53 6.07 -2.25 2.36
CA GLY A 53 5.14 -1.33 3.01
C GLY A 53 4.55 -1.91 4.30
N ILE A 54 3.57 -1.20 4.82
CA ILE A 54 2.73 -1.62 5.93
C ILE A 54 1.36 -1.95 5.33
N GLU A 55 0.94 -3.19 5.47
CA GLU A 55 -0.41 -3.62 5.09
C GLU A 55 -1.40 -3.22 6.18
N PRO A 56 -2.54 -2.60 5.84
CA PRO A 56 -3.56 -2.25 6.82
C PRO A 56 -4.28 -3.49 7.36
N ASP A 57 -4.88 -3.37 8.54
CA ASP A 57 -5.73 -4.40 9.12
C ASP A 57 -7.09 -4.45 8.41
N LEU A 58 -7.57 -3.29 7.92
CA LEU A 58 -8.71 -3.18 7.00
C LEU A 58 -8.29 -2.39 5.75
N GLU A 59 -8.31 -3.05 4.61
CA GLU A 59 -7.92 -2.46 3.33
C GLU A 59 -9.11 -1.76 2.68
N VAL A 60 -9.03 -0.43 2.57
CA VAL A 60 -10.11 0.45 2.10
C VAL A 60 -9.55 1.47 1.11
N ALA A 61 -10.13 1.56 -0.09
CA ALA A 61 -9.83 2.62 -1.04
C ALA A 61 -10.68 3.88 -0.77
N SER A 62 -10.13 5.06 -1.03
CA SER A 62 -10.87 6.34 -0.87
C SER A 62 -11.93 6.51 -1.96
N THR A 63 -11.62 6.04 -3.18
CA THR A 63 -12.50 6.14 -4.35
C THR A 63 -12.53 4.84 -5.13
N LYS A 64 -13.51 4.68 -6.01
CA LYS A 64 -13.58 3.54 -6.94
C LYS A 64 -12.43 3.55 -7.94
N ASP A 65 -12.08 4.73 -8.44
CA ASP A 65 -10.99 4.90 -9.41
C ASP A 65 -9.65 4.53 -8.77
N GLU A 66 -9.45 4.91 -7.51
CA GLU A 66 -8.28 4.51 -6.73
C GLU A 66 -8.24 2.99 -6.55
N ALA A 67 -9.36 2.37 -6.18
CA ALA A 67 -9.45 0.91 -6.04
C ALA A 67 -9.09 0.19 -7.34
N GLN A 68 -9.57 0.70 -8.47
CA GLN A 68 -9.27 0.14 -9.78
C GLN A 68 -7.82 0.37 -10.19
N THR A 69 -7.28 1.56 -9.92
CA THR A 69 -5.88 1.89 -10.20
C THR A 69 -4.94 0.99 -9.42
N ILE A 70 -5.22 0.74 -8.14
CA ILE A 70 -4.42 -0.14 -7.28
C ILE A 70 -4.48 -1.58 -7.77
N ALA A 71 -5.65 -2.05 -8.17
CA ALA A 71 -5.79 -3.40 -8.70
C ALA A 71 -4.98 -3.62 -9.98
N ASN A 72 -4.92 -2.60 -10.85
CA ASN A 72 -4.24 -2.68 -12.13
C ASN A 72 -2.74 -2.34 -12.04
N HIS A 73 -2.34 -1.46 -11.11
CA HIS A 73 -1.04 -0.82 -11.10
C HIS A 73 -0.39 -0.71 -9.70
N ALA A 74 -0.72 -1.59 -8.76
CA ALA A 74 -0.24 -1.50 -7.37
C ALA A 74 1.27 -1.30 -7.23
N TYR A 75 2.05 -1.84 -8.17
CA TYR A 75 3.51 -1.68 -8.17
C TYR A 75 4.00 -0.32 -8.66
N GLN A 76 3.24 0.41 -9.48
CA GLN A 76 3.68 1.71 -10.03
C GLN A 76 3.78 2.79 -8.95
N PHE A 77 3.02 2.65 -7.86
CA PHE A 77 2.98 3.59 -6.74
C PHE A 77 3.67 3.05 -5.49
N SER A 78 4.77 2.33 -5.65
CA SER A 78 5.48 1.77 -4.50
C SER A 78 6.99 1.85 -4.68
N GLU A 79 7.73 1.78 -3.57
CA GLU A 79 9.19 1.68 -3.58
C GLU A 79 9.69 0.49 -4.40
N ALA A 80 8.88 -0.58 -4.51
CA ALA A 80 9.21 -1.75 -5.30
C ALA A 80 9.31 -1.49 -6.81
N SER A 81 8.66 -0.42 -7.32
CA SER A 81 8.70 -0.04 -8.73
C SER A 81 10.01 0.63 -9.16
N PHE A 82 10.81 1.13 -8.22
CA PHE A 82 12.06 1.79 -8.55
C PHE A 82 13.19 0.80 -8.80
N LYS A 83 13.81 0.89 -9.98
CA LYS A 83 14.89 -0.01 -10.42
C LYS A 83 16.08 -0.05 -9.45
N ASN A 84 16.42 1.08 -8.84
CA ASN A 84 17.56 1.22 -7.94
C ASN A 84 17.16 1.29 -6.46
N ALA A 85 15.94 0.90 -6.11
CA ALA A 85 15.53 0.82 -4.72
C ALA A 85 16.30 -0.28 -3.99
N LEU A 86 16.67 -0.01 -2.73
CA LEU A 86 17.29 -1.00 -1.86
C LEU A 86 16.41 -2.26 -1.80
N ASN A 87 17.00 -3.44 -1.94
CA ASN A 87 16.23 -4.68 -1.94
C ASN A 87 15.52 -4.91 -0.61
N ALA A 88 14.35 -5.57 -0.68
CA ALA A 88 13.71 -6.12 0.51
C ALA A 88 14.64 -7.15 1.19
N GLU A 89 14.37 -7.50 2.42
CA GLU A 89 15.04 -8.64 3.06
C GLU A 89 14.61 -9.95 2.38
N GLU A 90 15.50 -10.94 2.43
CA GLU A 90 15.24 -12.25 1.83
C GLU A 90 13.92 -12.84 2.32
N GLY A 91 13.14 -13.40 1.39
CA GLY A 91 11.86 -14.03 1.68
C GLY A 91 10.68 -13.06 1.86
N LYS A 92 10.89 -11.73 1.86
CA LYS A 92 9.82 -10.73 1.98
C LYS A 92 9.54 -10.08 0.64
N VAL A 93 8.42 -10.43 0.05
CA VAL A 93 7.94 -9.86 -1.22
C VAL A 93 6.66 -9.06 -0.94
N ARG A 94 6.52 -7.91 -1.60
CA ARG A 94 5.25 -7.18 -1.58
C ARG A 94 4.13 -8.08 -2.10
N ARG A 95 2.98 -8.01 -1.45
CA ARG A 95 1.78 -8.69 -1.93
C ARG A 95 1.50 -8.30 -3.38
N ALA A 96 1.12 -9.27 -4.20
CA ALA A 96 0.75 -9.01 -5.59
C ALA A 96 -0.38 -7.97 -5.69
N PRO A 97 -0.47 -7.22 -6.80
CA PRO A 97 -1.59 -6.31 -7.04
C PRO A 97 -2.92 -7.04 -6.85
N HIS A 98 -3.80 -6.45 -6.08
CA HIS A 98 -5.14 -6.98 -5.81
C HIS A 98 -6.09 -5.82 -5.52
N ALA A 99 -7.38 -6.08 -5.68
CA ALA A 99 -8.38 -5.11 -5.30
C ALA A 99 -8.36 -4.91 -3.79
N PRO A 100 -8.50 -3.67 -3.29
CA PRO A 100 -8.77 -3.43 -1.88
C PRO A 100 -9.97 -4.23 -1.41
N ALA A 101 -9.98 -4.61 -0.13
CA ALA A 101 -11.09 -5.38 0.44
C ALA A 101 -12.40 -4.60 0.36
N GLU A 102 -12.33 -3.27 0.48
CA GLU A 102 -13.49 -2.38 0.43
C GLU A 102 -13.22 -1.15 -0.43
N ALA A 103 -14.26 -0.70 -1.14
CA ALA A 103 -14.29 0.54 -1.91
C ALA A 103 -15.67 1.20 -1.74
N PRO A 104 -15.81 2.54 -1.92
CA PRO A 104 -17.07 3.22 -1.74
C PRO A 104 -18.15 2.65 -2.65
N PRO A 105 -19.34 2.32 -2.11
CA PRO A 105 -20.49 1.93 -2.93
C PRO A 105 -21.01 3.10 -3.78
N GLU A 106 -21.85 2.81 -4.76
CA GLU A 106 -22.41 3.86 -5.65
C GLU A 106 -23.26 4.90 -4.92
N THR A 107 -23.84 4.48 -3.81
CA THR A 107 -24.69 5.32 -2.96
C THR A 107 -23.91 6.21 -2.00
N PHE A 108 -22.58 6.03 -1.90
CA PHE A 108 -21.78 6.83 -0.99
C PHE A 108 -21.58 8.25 -1.54
N ASP A 109 -21.76 9.25 -0.68
CA ASP A 109 -21.57 10.64 -1.04
C ASP A 109 -20.08 10.92 -1.35
N ALA A 110 -19.78 11.26 -2.61
CA ALA A 110 -18.42 11.53 -3.07
C ALA A 110 -17.74 12.74 -2.39
N LYS A 111 -18.49 13.55 -1.64
CA LYS A 111 -17.94 14.67 -0.86
C LYS A 111 -17.41 14.22 0.52
N LYS A 112 -17.69 13.01 0.92
CA LYS A 112 -17.25 12.42 2.20
C LYS A 112 -16.02 11.55 1.99
N ASP A 113 -15.19 11.49 3.03
CA ASP A 113 -14.04 10.59 3.08
C ASP A 113 -14.51 9.18 3.46
N PHE A 114 -14.41 8.26 2.52
CA PHE A 114 -14.85 6.89 2.73
C PHE A 114 -13.92 6.13 3.68
N GLN A 115 -12.60 6.36 3.60
CA GLN A 115 -11.65 5.72 4.52
C GLN A 115 -11.89 6.16 5.96
N LEU A 116 -12.14 7.46 6.17
CA LEU A 116 -12.49 7.98 7.49
C LEU A 116 -13.79 7.38 8.01
N ALA A 117 -14.84 7.32 7.19
CA ALA A 117 -16.11 6.71 7.57
C ALA A 117 -15.94 5.24 7.99
N ARG A 118 -15.11 4.48 7.28
CA ARG A 118 -14.82 3.09 7.66
C ARG A 118 -13.98 2.98 8.93
N ALA A 119 -13.06 3.92 9.16
CA ALA A 119 -12.30 3.97 10.40
C ALA A 119 -13.21 4.33 11.61
N GLU A 120 -14.19 5.22 11.44
CA GLU A 120 -15.22 5.51 12.43
C GLU A 120 -16.08 4.28 12.74
N ASP A 121 -16.46 3.50 11.72
CA ASP A 121 -17.16 2.23 11.92
C ASP A 121 -16.32 1.24 12.76
N VAL A 122 -15.02 1.10 12.46
CA VAL A 122 -14.10 0.24 13.23
C VAL A 122 -14.07 0.68 14.70
N LEU A 123 -14.01 1.98 14.98
CA LEU A 123 -14.06 2.51 16.33
C LEU A 123 -15.41 2.22 17.01
N HIS A 124 -16.51 2.36 16.27
CA HIS A 124 -17.86 2.10 16.79
C HIS A 124 -18.05 0.63 17.15
N TYR A 125 -17.59 -0.30 16.32
CA TYR A 125 -17.70 -1.74 16.57
C TYR A 125 -16.56 -2.31 17.43
N GLY A 126 -15.54 -1.52 17.73
CA GLY A 126 -14.46 -1.85 18.65
C GLY A 126 -13.25 -2.56 18.01
N SER A 127 -13.40 -3.14 16.82
CA SER A 127 -12.29 -3.72 16.05
C SER A 127 -12.67 -3.99 14.59
N VAL A 128 -11.66 -4.16 13.73
CA VAL A 128 -11.85 -4.61 12.32
C VAL A 128 -12.61 -5.93 12.25
N ALA A 129 -12.32 -6.88 13.15
CA ALA A 129 -12.97 -8.19 13.14
C ALA A 129 -14.47 -8.12 13.45
N MET A 130 -14.92 -7.13 14.20
CA MET A 130 -16.32 -6.91 14.57
C MET A 130 -17.06 -5.99 13.61
N THR A 131 -16.34 -5.24 12.79
CA THR A 131 -16.92 -4.29 11.85
C THR A 131 -17.63 -5.06 10.71
N PRO A 132 -18.90 -4.75 10.41
CA PRO A 132 -19.61 -5.37 9.30
C PRO A 132 -18.86 -5.15 7.98
N LYS A 133 -18.57 -6.23 7.25
CA LYS A 133 -17.98 -6.13 5.92
C LYS A 133 -19.02 -5.56 4.97
N LEU A 134 -18.63 -4.56 4.19
CA LEU A 134 -19.46 -4.10 3.09
C LEU A 134 -19.60 -5.20 2.04
N ALA A 135 -20.75 -5.26 1.39
CA ALA A 135 -20.96 -6.21 0.30
C ALA A 135 -19.84 -6.04 -0.74
N LYS A 136 -19.25 -7.17 -1.15
CA LYS A 136 -18.18 -7.17 -2.16
C LYS A 136 -18.59 -6.30 -3.35
N PRO A 137 -17.65 -5.53 -3.94
CA PRO A 137 -17.93 -4.77 -5.15
C PRO A 137 -18.62 -5.66 -6.18
N THR A 138 -19.65 -5.13 -6.81
CA THR A 138 -20.53 -5.84 -7.76
C THR A 138 -19.72 -6.68 -8.76
N ALA A 139 -20.31 -7.78 -9.25
CA ALA A 139 -19.74 -8.76 -10.20
C ALA A 139 -18.97 -8.12 -11.38
N LYS A 140 -19.34 -6.89 -11.78
CA LYS A 140 -18.67 -6.11 -12.83
C LYS A 140 -17.24 -5.72 -12.49
N LEU A 141 -16.93 -5.39 -11.23
CA LEU A 141 -15.56 -5.13 -10.75
C LEU A 141 -14.75 -6.43 -10.68
N ALA A 142 -15.34 -7.52 -10.20
CA ALA A 142 -14.69 -8.83 -10.17
C ALA A 142 -14.32 -9.34 -11.58
N GLU A 143 -15.15 -9.04 -12.59
CA GLU A 143 -14.88 -9.38 -13.99
C GLU A 143 -13.74 -8.54 -14.60
N ILE A 144 -13.67 -7.25 -14.26
CA ILE A 144 -12.55 -6.38 -14.65
C ILE A 144 -11.24 -6.88 -14.05
N TYR A 145 -11.23 -7.30 -12.78
CA TYR A 145 -10.07 -7.88 -12.12
C TYR A 145 -9.62 -9.20 -12.75
N SER A 146 -10.56 -10.04 -13.18
CA SER A 146 -10.22 -11.30 -13.85
C SER A 146 -9.58 -11.07 -15.24
N LYS A 147 -10.05 -10.05 -15.98
CA LYS A 147 -9.51 -9.68 -17.29
C LYS A 147 -8.12 -9.05 -17.20
N ALA A 148 -7.86 -8.23 -16.18
CA ALA A 148 -6.54 -7.65 -15.92
C ALA A 148 -5.48 -8.73 -15.62
N LYS A 149 -5.85 -9.74 -14.82
CA LYS A 149 -4.96 -10.87 -14.49
C LYS A 149 -4.58 -11.72 -15.71
N VAL A 150 -5.48 -11.85 -16.68
CA VAL A 150 -5.22 -12.58 -17.94
C VAL A 150 -4.33 -11.76 -18.89
N ALA A 151 -4.42 -10.42 -18.87
CA ALA A 151 -3.59 -9.55 -19.69
C ALA A 151 -2.15 -9.51 -19.20
N GLU A 152 -1.92 -9.51 -17.89
CA GLU A 152 -0.60 -9.52 -17.26
C GLU A 152 0.17 -10.82 -17.50
N ALA A 153 -0.55 -11.95 -17.54
CA ALA A 153 0.04 -13.27 -17.87
C ALA A 153 0.52 -13.39 -19.34
N LYS A 154 0.12 -12.45 -20.21
CA LYS A 154 0.48 -12.39 -21.63
C LYS A 154 1.53 -11.31 -21.96
N ALA A 155 1.96 -10.52 -21.00
CA ALA A 155 3.00 -9.53 -21.24
C ALA A 155 4.37 -10.20 -21.40
N PRO A 156 5.13 -9.89 -22.45
CA PRO A 156 6.45 -10.48 -22.66
C PRO A 156 7.39 -10.00 -21.55
N THR A 157 8.11 -10.94 -20.95
CA THR A 157 9.20 -10.66 -20.00
C THR A 157 10.22 -9.72 -20.66
N PRO A 158 10.54 -8.58 -20.06
CA PRO A 158 11.59 -7.71 -20.59
C PRO A 158 12.93 -8.44 -20.51
N LYS A 159 13.62 -8.50 -21.68
CA LYS A 159 15.00 -9.00 -21.82
C LYS A 159 15.98 -8.10 -21.08
#